data_aeddae1eb89ad36c303730306e07873a
#
_entry.id   aeddae1eb89ad36c303730306e07873a
#
_cell.length_a   1.000
_cell.length_b   1.000
_cell.length_c   1.000
_cell.angle_alpha   90.00
_cell.angle_beta   90.00
_cell.angle_gamma   90.00
#
_symmetry.space_group_name_H-M   'P 1'
#
loop_
_entity.id
_entity.type
_entity.pdbx_description
1 polymer ?
#
loop_
_entity_poly.entity_id
_entity_poly.type
_entity_poly.pdbx_seq_one_letter_code
_entity_poly.pdbx_strand_id
1 'polypeptide(L)'
;VSSTLCKYMLLPYLNEFIHQNPHISISISCQSTNETLRLLDDNKIDIGLIGKPDNFKGFQFDFLGNIEDTFVATPEYISNLKERGIKEDDILEHATLMLLDKNNLTRKYIDEYFQDNLINVSDTIDISDMGLLIDFAKISVGVACVIKSFVAKELNRGKLIEIPLELPIPTREVGFAYKDTVKPSKALECFIDFYKSYEPSDEV
;
A
#
# COMPACT_ATOMS: atom_id res chain seq x y z
N VAL A 1 11.81 2.09 0.66
CA VAL A 1 10.35 2.21 0.52
C VAL A 1 9.82 1.19 -0.49
N SER A 2 8.56 0.74 -0.40
CA SER A 2 7.94 0.03 -1.52
C SER A 2 7.62 0.98 -2.69
N SER A 3 7.60 0.48 -3.94
CA SER A 3 7.24 1.29 -5.12
C SER A 3 5.88 1.97 -4.95
N THR A 4 4.95 1.26 -4.38
CA THR A 4 3.59 1.73 -4.06
C THR A 4 3.60 2.92 -3.11
N LEU A 5 4.20 2.75 -1.92
CA LEU A 5 4.28 3.84 -0.93
C LEU A 5 5.14 5.01 -1.44
N CYS A 6 6.15 4.73 -2.26
CA CYS A 6 6.95 5.76 -2.90
C CYS A 6 6.08 6.66 -3.78
N LYS A 7 5.32 6.05 -4.70
CA LYS A 7 4.50 6.78 -5.68
C LYS A 7 3.38 7.59 -5.03
N TYR A 8 2.67 6.99 -4.07
CA TYR A 8 1.41 7.56 -3.58
C TYR A 8 1.56 8.32 -2.26
N MET A 9 2.62 8.04 -1.48
CA MET A 9 2.81 8.67 -0.17
C MET A 9 4.10 9.47 -0.07
N LEU A 10 5.24 8.96 -0.57
CA LEU A 10 6.52 9.64 -0.39
C LEU A 10 6.68 10.83 -1.34
N LEU A 11 6.25 10.70 -2.60
CA LEU A 11 6.43 11.76 -3.59
C LEU A 11 5.82 13.12 -3.19
N PRO A 12 4.63 13.21 -2.59
CA PRO A 12 4.09 14.48 -2.10
C PRO A 12 5.01 15.17 -1.07
N TYR A 13 5.57 14.42 -0.12
CA TYR A 13 6.55 14.95 0.83
C TYR A 13 7.84 15.40 0.14
N LEU A 14 8.37 14.58 -0.75
CA LEU A 14 9.64 14.89 -1.44
C LEU A 14 9.53 16.10 -2.36
N ASN A 15 8.39 16.27 -3.02
CA ASN A 15 8.19 17.42 -3.91
C ASN A 15 8.42 18.74 -3.17
N GLU A 16 7.84 18.91 -2.01
CA GLU A 16 8.00 20.13 -1.22
C GLU A 16 9.37 20.19 -0.53
N PHE A 17 9.82 19.07 0.05
CA PHE A 17 11.10 19.01 0.76
C PHE A 17 12.29 19.40 -0.14
N ILE A 18 12.34 18.90 -1.37
CA ILE A 18 13.43 19.19 -2.33
C ILE A 18 13.47 20.68 -2.69
N HIS A 19 12.29 21.30 -2.86
CA HIS A 19 12.22 22.73 -3.15
C HIS A 19 12.74 23.58 -2.00
N GLN A 20 12.46 23.19 -0.77
CA GLN A 20 12.92 23.91 0.42
C GLN A 20 14.40 23.62 0.75
N ASN A 21 14.92 22.47 0.34
CA ASN A 21 16.24 21.96 0.72
C ASN A 21 17.07 21.50 -0.49
N PRO A 22 17.35 22.36 -1.49
CA PRO A 22 17.98 21.96 -2.76
C PRO A 22 19.43 21.47 -2.61
N HIS A 23 20.05 21.71 -1.46
CA HIS A 23 21.42 21.26 -1.14
C HIS A 23 21.48 19.86 -0.53
N ILE A 24 20.34 19.25 -0.18
CA ILE A 24 20.27 17.89 0.37
C ILE A 24 20.18 16.91 -0.79
N SER A 25 21.14 15.99 -0.84
CA SER A 25 21.12 14.89 -1.81
C SER A 25 20.25 13.75 -1.30
N ILE A 26 19.31 13.27 -2.12
CA ILE A 26 18.38 12.20 -1.80
C ILE A 26 18.62 11.03 -2.74
N SER A 27 18.75 9.83 -2.17
CA SER A 27 18.75 8.56 -2.91
C SER A 27 17.53 7.74 -2.50
N ILE A 28 16.79 7.24 -3.48
CA ILE A 28 15.58 6.45 -3.25
C ILE A 28 15.83 5.04 -3.75
N SER A 29 15.55 4.05 -2.88
CA SER A 29 15.64 2.63 -3.19
C SER A 29 14.29 1.96 -2.95
N CYS A 30 13.79 1.25 -3.97
CA CYS A 30 12.49 0.57 -3.90
C CYS A 30 12.67 -0.91 -3.62
N GLN A 31 12.15 -1.37 -2.48
CA GLN A 31 12.19 -2.75 -2.00
C GLN A 31 11.04 -3.04 -1.04
N SER A 32 10.91 -4.32 -0.61
CA SER A 32 9.92 -4.73 0.38
C SER A 32 10.18 -4.12 1.76
N THR A 33 9.17 -4.11 2.64
CA THR A 33 9.31 -3.67 4.04
C THR A 33 10.41 -4.45 4.78
N ASN A 34 10.47 -5.77 4.62
CA ASN A 34 11.48 -6.59 5.27
C ASN A 34 12.90 -6.22 4.83
N GLU A 35 13.09 -6.00 3.53
CA GLU A 35 14.39 -5.58 3.00
C GLU A 35 14.74 -4.16 3.44
N THR A 36 13.75 -3.25 3.52
CA THR A 36 13.94 -1.89 4.06
C THR A 36 14.44 -1.95 5.50
N LEU A 37 13.84 -2.77 6.35
CA LEU A 37 14.27 -2.94 7.74
C LEU A 37 15.69 -3.53 7.85
N ARG A 38 16.01 -4.50 6.99
CA ARG A 38 17.37 -5.06 6.92
C ARG A 38 18.40 -4.00 6.53
N LEU A 39 18.10 -3.17 5.53
CA LEU A 39 18.99 -2.10 5.10
C LEU A 39 19.15 -1.00 6.16
N LEU A 40 18.10 -0.70 6.93
CA LEU A 40 18.17 0.18 8.10
C LEU A 40 19.08 -0.43 9.18
N ASP A 41 18.93 -1.72 9.47
CA ASP A 41 19.76 -2.41 10.48
C ASP A 41 21.24 -2.44 10.07
N ASP A 42 21.52 -2.66 8.80
CA ASP A 42 22.86 -2.60 8.20
C ASP A 42 23.41 -1.16 8.06
N ASN A 43 22.67 -0.11 8.43
CA ASN A 43 23.00 1.31 8.21
C ASN A 43 23.31 1.64 6.75
N LYS A 44 22.65 0.99 5.80
CA LYS A 44 22.79 1.24 4.35
C LYS A 44 21.81 2.29 3.83
N ILE A 45 20.78 2.56 4.58
CA ILE A 45 19.81 3.63 4.37
C ILE A 45 19.55 4.37 5.69
N ASP A 46 19.15 5.63 5.63
CA ASP A 46 18.92 6.47 6.79
C ASP A 46 17.49 6.36 7.32
N ILE A 47 16.51 6.21 6.42
CA ILE A 47 15.09 6.22 6.74
C ILE A 47 14.31 5.34 5.76
N GLY A 48 13.25 4.70 6.24
CA GLY A 48 12.34 3.90 5.43
C GLY A 48 10.89 4.37 5.60
N LEU A 49 10.10 4.43 4.52
CA LEU A 49 8.65 4.55 4.60
C LEU A 49 8.08 3.15 4.43
N ILE A 50 7.39 2.65 5.45
CA ILE A 50 6.94 1.26 5.55
C ILE A 50 5.54 1.14 6.16
N GLY A 51 4.84 0.05 5.84
CA GLY A 51 3.76 -0.44 6.71
C GLY A 51 4.37 -1.02 7.98
N LYS A 52 3.79 -0.72 9.13
CA LYS A 52 4.30 -1.16 10.44
C LYS A 52 4.14 -2.68 10.58
N PRO A 53 5.22 -3.44 10.74
CA PRO A 53 5.13 -4.88 10.99
C PRO A 53 4.88 -5.16 12.48
N ASP A 54 4.33 -6.32 12.81
CA ASP A 54 4.03 -6.72 14.20
C ASP A 54 5.27 -6.77 15.10
N ASN A 55 6.39 -7.25 14.55
CA ASN A 55 7.68 -7.31 15.26
C ASN A 55 8.55 -6.13 14.83
N PHE A 56 8.44 -5.03 15.57
CA PHE A 56 9.17 -3.79 15.30
C PHE A 56 10.04 -3.41 16.50
N LYS A 57 11.25 -4.00 16.59
CA LYS A 57 12.22 -3.73 17.67
C LYS A 57 13.48 -3.09 17.12
N GLY A 58 14.03 -2.10 17.86
CA GLY A 58 15.30 -1.44 17.52
C GLY A 58 15.18 -0.29 16.51
N PHE A 59 13.95 0.09 16.15
CA PHE A 59 13.69 1.21 15.25
C PHE A 59 12.68 2.16 15.89
N GLN A 60 12.82 3.44 15.58
CA GLN A 60 11.78 4.44 15.80
C GLN A 60 10.77 4.36 14.66
N PHE A 61 9.50 4.56 14.98
CA PHE A 61 8.42 4.60 14.00
C PHE A 61 7.60 5.88 14.20
N ASP A 62 7.66 6.75 13.22
CA ASP A 62 6.86 7.97 13.21
C ASP A 62 5.63 7.71 12.33
N PHE A 63 4.48 7.57 12.97
CA PHE A 63 3.20 7.31 12.35
C PHE A 63 2.81 8.45 11.40
N LEU A 64 2.40 8.13 10.18
CA LEU A 64 1.88 9.08 9.18
C LEU A 64 0.38 8.94 8.95
N GLY A 65 -0.15 7.74 9.07
CA GLY A 65 -1.56 7.49 8.83
C GLY A 65 -1.89 6.00 8.74
N ASN A 66 -3.15 5.72 8.47
CA ASN A 66 -3.64 4.37 8.21
C ASN A 66 -3.87 4.17 6.71
N ILE A 67 -3.59 2.97 6.23
CA ILE A 67 -3.98 2.51 4.91
C ILE A 67 -5.12 1.51 5.04
N GLU A 68 -6.11 1.65 4.16
CA GLU A 68 -7.28 0.80 4.05
C GLU A 68 -7.15 0.00 2.76
N ASP A 69 -7.11 -1.34 2.89
CA ASP A 69 -7.16 -2.23 1.74
C ASP A 69 -8.63 -2.52 1.39
N THR A 70 -8.92 -2.61 0.09
CA THR A 70 -10.26 -2.92 -0.40
C THR A 70 -10.18 -3.77 -1.67
N PHE A 71 -11.27 -4.44 -2.00
CA PHE A 71 -11.41 -5.15 -3.28
C PHE A 71 -12.21 -4.28 -4.26
N VAL A 72 -11.70 -4.16 -5.48
CA VAL A 72 -12.33 -3.35 -6.52
C VAL A 72 -12.39 -4.09 -7.84
N ALA A 73 -13.41 -3.79 -8.63
CA ALA A 73 -13.54 -4.24 -10.00
C ALA A 73 -14.30 -3.20 -10.84
N THR A 74 -14.34 -3.38 -12.16
CA THR A 74 -15.24 -2.58 -13.00
C THR A 74 -16.69 -3.02 -12.83
N PRO A 75 -17.68 -2.10 -13.01
CA PRO A 75 -19.10 -2.48 -13.05
C PRO A 75 -19.39 -3.56 -14.08
N GLU A 76 -18.70 -3.54 -15.22
CA GLU A 76 -18.83 -4.54 -16.28
C GLU A 76 -18.41 -5.94 -15.80
N TYR A 77 -17.27 -6.07 -15.13
CA TYR A 77 -16.81 -7.35 -14.59
C TYR A 77 -17.83 -7.93 -13.60
N ILE A 78 -18.38 -7.11 -12.72
CA ILE A 78 -19.39 -7.52 -11.73
C ILE A 78 -20.71 -7.90 -12.42
N SER A 79 -21.13 -7.17 -13.46
CA SER A 79 -22.31 -7.54 -14.25
C SER A 79 -22.14 -8.95 -14.87
N ASN A 80 -20.99 -9.22 -15.45
CA ASN A 80 -20.68 -10.53 -16.03
C ASN A 80 -20.72 -11.67 -15.00
N LEU A 81 -20.23 -11.43 -13.77
CA LEU A 81 -20.33 -12.40 -12.67
C LEU A 81 -21.81 -12.66 -12.30
N LYS A 82 -22.62 -11.61 -12.17
CA LYS A 82 -24.05 -11.71 -11.87
C LYS A 82 -24.81 -12.47 -12.95
N GLU A 83 -24.52 -12.24 -14.24
CA GLU A 83 -25.10 -13.00 -15.38
C GLU A 83 -24.76 -14.49 -15.32
N ARG A 84 -23.59 -14.85 -14.77
CA ARG A 84 -23.19 -16.25 -14.51
C ARG A 84 -23.81 -16.84 -13.25
N GLY A 85 -24.68 -16.09 -12.55
CA GLY A 85 -25.40 -16.54 -11.35
C GLY A 85 -24.61 -16.42 -10.04
N ILE A 86 -23.47 -15.72 -10.04
CA ILE A 86 -22.66 -15.49 -8.84
C ILE A 86 -23.31 -14.36 -8.03
N LYS A 87 -23.58 -14.63 -6.76
CA LYS A 87 -24.15 -13.67 -5.83
C LYS A 87 -23.08 -12.70 -5.34
N GLU A 88 -23.51 -11.55 -4.82
CA GLU A 88 -22.62 -10.50 -4.35
C GLU A 88 -21.73 -10.97 -3.18
N ASP A 89 -22.28 -11.74 -2.27
CA ASP A 89 -21.54 -12.30 -1.13
C ASP A 89 -20.52 -13.37 -1.52
N ASP A 90 -20.70 -14.00 -2.70
CA ASP A 90 -19.86 -15.09 -3.19
C ASP A 90 -18.75 -14.59 -4.17
N ILE A 91 -18.66 -13.28 -4.42
CA ILE A 91 -17.77 -12.71 -5.44
C ILE A 91 -16.30 -13.08 -5.18
N LEU A 92 -15.82 -12.96 -3.94
CA LEU A 92 -14.42 -13.25 -3.63
C LEU A 92 -14.04 -14.72 -3.82
N GLU A 93 -14.99 -15.64 -3.68
CA GLU A 93 -14.75 -17.08 -3.86
C GLU A 93 -14.75 -17.51 -5.33
N HIS A 94 -15.47 -16.79 -6.19
CA HIS A 94 -15.74 -17.19 -7.58
C HIS A 94 -15.12 -16.28 -8.64
N ALA A 95 -14.65 -15.10 -8.24
CA ALA A 95 -13.95 -14.19 -9.15
C ALA A 95 -12.48 -14.58 -9.31
N THR A 96 -11.88 -14.17 -10.40
CA THR A 96 -10.42 -14.14 -10.52
C THR A 96 -9.89 -13.01 -9.66
N LEU A 97 -9.22 -13.33 -8.54
CA LEU A 97 -8.64 -12.33 -7.65
C LEU A 97 -7.23 -11.95 -8.10
N MET A 98 -6.99 -10.67 -8.24
CA MET A 98 -5.67 -10.11 -8.52
C MET A 98 -5.07 -9.60 -7.22
N LEU A 99 -3.94 -10.17 -6.83
CA LEU A 99 -3.28 -9.91 -5.55
C LEU A 99 -1.80 -9.59 -5.78
N LEU A 100 -1.18 -8.91 -4.82
CA LEU A 100 0.28 -8.72 -4.84
C LEU A 100 1.00 -10.05 -4.60
N ASP A 101 2.28 -10.12 -5.00
CA ASP A 101 3.16 -11.28 -4.80
C ASP A 101 3.16 -11.76 -3.35
N LYS A 102 3.30 -13.07 -3.13
CA LYS A 102 3.33 -13.73 -1.81
C LYS A 102 4.39 -13.21 -0.84
N ASN A 103 5.45 -12.59 -1.34
CA ASN A 103 6.49 -11.97 -0.51
C ASN A 103 6.13 -10.55 -0.06
N ASN A 104 5.07 -9.96 -0.60
CA ASN A 104 4.60 -8.63 -0.24
C ASN A 104 3.89 -8.65 1.12
N LEU A 105 4.14 -7.64 1.95
CA LEU A 105 3.51 -7.54 3.27
C LEU A 105 1.97 -7.41 3.16
N THR A 106 1.48 -6.61 2.21
CA THR A 106 0.04 -6.48 1.96
C THR A 106 -0.59 -7.83 1.60
N ARG A 107 0.08 -8.64 0.75
CA ARG A 107 -0.41 -9.97 0.38
C ARG A 107 -0.54 -10.88 1.60
N LYS A 108 0.46 -10.95 2.44
CA LYS A 108 0.42 -11.77 3.67
C LYS A 108 -0.75 -11.38 4.55
N TYR A 109 -0.96 -10.09 4.73
CA TYR A 109 -2.06 -9.54 5.50
C TYR A 109 -3.44 -9.92 4.92
N ILE A 110 -3.58 -9.90 3.59
CA ILE A 110 -4.81 -10.32 2.93
C ILE A 110 -5.00 -11.83 2.99
N ASP A 111 -3.93 -12.62 2.88
CA ASP A 111 -4.01 -14.07 3.06
C ASP A 111 -4.46 -14.44 4.49
N GLU A 112 -3.98 -13.72 5.52
CA GLU A 112 -4.46 -13.85 6.92
C GLU A 112 -5.94 -13.46 7.04
N TYR A 113 -6.35 -12.36 6.44
CA TYR A 113 -7.75 -11.94 6.39
C TYR A 113 -8.66 -13.03 5.78
N PHE A 114 -8.24 -13.66 4.67
CA PHE A 114 -8.98 -14.77 4.07
C PHE A 114 -9.07 -15.98 4.99
N GLN A 115 -8.00 -16.34 5.68
CA GLN A 115 -7.97 -17.45 6.62
C GLN A 115 -8.87 -17.20 7.82
N ASP A 116 -8.80 -16.03 8.45
CA ASP A 116 -9.55 -15.65 9.63
C ASP A 116 -11.07 -15.60 9.36
N ASN A 117 -11.44 -15.25 8.13
CA ASN A 117 -12.85 -15.14 7.71
C ASN A 117 -13.34 -16.35 6.90
N LEU A 118 -12.53 -17.42 6.81
CA LEU A 118 -12.87 -18.67 6.11
C LEU A 118 -13.25 -18.45 4.62
N ILE A 119 -12.69 -17.45 3.98
CA ILE A 119 -12.92 -17.14 2.56
C ILE A 119 -12.07 -18.07 1.70
N ASN A 120 -12.71 -18.93 0.91
CA ASN A 120 -12.03 -19.89 0.01
C ASN A 120 -11.82 -19.27 -1.37
N VAL A 121 -10.63 -18.76 -1.61
CA VAL A 121 -10.25 -18.19 -2.91
C VAL A 121 -9.90 -19.30 -3.89
N SER A 122 -10.61 -19.36 -5.01
CA SER A 122 -10.44 -20.44 -6.02
C SER A 122 -9.44 -20.10 -7.12
N ASP A 123 -9.36 -18.83 -7.54
CA ASP A 123 -8.53 -18.39 -8.66
C ASP A 123 -7.80 -17.08 -8.35
N THR A 124 -6.47 -17.08 -8.49
CA THR A 124 -5.64 -15.91 -8.19
C THR A 124 -4.63 -15.62 -9.29
N ILE A 125 -4.43 -14.33 -9.57
CA ILE A 125 -3.33 -13.81 -10.39
C ILE A 125 -2.40 -13.01 -9.48
N ASP A 126 -1.15 -13.45 -9.35
CA ASP A 126 -0.13 -12.74 -8.59
C ASP A 126 0.51 -11.65 -9.46
N ILE A 127 0.52 -10.41 -8.97
CA ILE A 127 1.04 -9.23 -9.68
C ILE A 127 2.07 -8.53 -8.80
N SER A 128 3.22 -8.20 -9.36
CA SER A 128 4.36 -7.67 -8.60
C SER A 128 4.23 -6.19 -8.19
N ASP A 129 3.35 -5.43 -8.86
CA ASP A 129 3.23 -3.98 -8.65
C ASP A 129 1.76 -3.55 -8.52
N MET A 130 1.48 -2.69 -7.52
CA MET A 130 0.13 -2.19 -7.25
C MET A 130 -0.43 -1.34 -8.40
N GLY A 131 0.42 -0.59 -9.10
CA GLY A 131 -0.02 0.22 -10.23
C GLY A 131 -0.52 -0.65 -11.38
N LEU A 132 0.22 -1.73 -11.72
CA LEU A 132 -0.20 -2.72 -12.70
C LEU A 132 -1.49 -3.43 -12.27
N LEU A 133 -1.60 -3.76 -10.97
CA LEU A 133 -2.78 -4.40 -10.41
C LEU A 133 -4.03 -3.50 -10.60
N ILE A 134 -3.91 -2.21 -10.33
CA ILE A 134 -4.96 -1.22 -10.58
C ILE A 134 -5.27 -1.10 -12.08
N ASP A 135 -4.26 -1.08 -12.95
CA ASP A 135 -4.45 -0.97 -14.40
C ASP A 135 -5.16 -2.20 -14.96
N PHE A 136 -4.84 -3.41 -14.50
CA PHE A 136 -5.56 -4.62 -14.87
C PHE A 136 -7.01 -4.62 -14.37
N ALA A 137 -7.27 -4.09 -13.17
CA ALA A 137 -8.63 -3.93 -12.68
C ALA A 137 -9.46 -3.04 -13.60
N LYS A 138 -8.90 -1.91 -14.07
CA LYS A 138 -9.58 -0.97 -14.98
C LYS A 138 -9.95 -1.54 -16.35
N ILE A 139 -9.29 -2.61 -16.77
CA ILE A 139 -9.60 -3.31 -18.03
C ILE A 139 -10.36 -4.62 -17.81
N SER A 140 -11.01 -4.78 -16.66
CA SER A 140 -11.92 -5.90 -16.35
C SER A 140 -11.25 -7.29 -16.33
N VAL A 141 -9.97 -7.40 -15.95
CA VAL A 141 -9.28 -8.71 -15.82
C VAL A 141 -9.82 -9.51 -14.64
N GLY A 142 -10.15 -8.84 -13.53
CA GLY A 142 -10.62 -9.49 -12.31
C GLY A 142 -10.95 -8.50 -11.20
N VAL A 143 -11.11 -9.04 -9.99
CA VAL A 143 -11.24 -8.27 -8.75
C VAL A 143 -9.85 -8.04 -8.17
N ALA A 144 -9.46 -6.79 -7.96
CA ALA A 144 -8.16 -6.40 -7.45
C ALA A 144 -8.23 -6.02 -5.97
N CYS A 145 -7.28 -6.53 -5.17
CA CYS A 145 -7.04 -6.02 -3.83
C CYS A 145 -6.08 -4.82 -3.88
N VAL A 146 -6.56 -3.65 -3.50
CA VAL A 146 -5.83 -2.39 -3.63
C VAL A 146 -5.93 -1.54 -2.37
N ILE A 147 -5.03 -0.58 -2.21
CA ILE A 147 -5.19 0.47 -1.20
C ILE A 147 -6.24 1.46 -1.71
N LYS A 148 -7.31 1.67 -0.95
CA LYS A 148 -8.51 2.42 -1.34
C LYS A 148 -8.20 3.84 -1.79
N SER A 149 -7.34 4.56 -1.06
CA SER A 149 -6.96 5.93 -1.42
C SER A 149 -6.30 6.05 -2.80
N PHE A 150 -5.65 4.98 -3.28
CA PHE A 150 -4.95 4.98 -4.57
C PHE A 150 -5.86 4.84 -5.79
N VAL A 151 -7.10 4.46 -5.55
CA VAL A 151 -8.17 4.35 -6.57
C VAL A 151 -9.34 5.29 -6.31
N ALA A 152 -9.17 6.26 -5.42
CA ALA A 152 -10.23 7.20 -5.05
C ALA A 152 -10.81 7.95 -6.27
N LYS A 153 -9.96 8.33 -7.24
CA LYS A 153 -10.41 8.99 -8.48
C LYS A 153 -11.25 8.06 -9.36
N GLU A 154 -10.87 6.79 -9.46
CA GLU A 154 -11.59 5.76 -10.21
C GLU A 154 -12.93 5.42 -9.55
N LEU A 155 -12.96 5.30 -8.22
CA LEU A 155 -14.17 5.07 -7.44
C LEU A 155 -15.15 6.24 -7.58
N ASN A 156 -14.66 7.48 -7.39
CA ASN A 156 -15.51 8.69 -7.54
C ASN A 156 -16.09 8.87 -8.94
N ARG A 157 -15.41 8.36 -9.97
CA ARG A 157 -15.88 8.40 -11.37
C ARG A 157 -16.71 7.19 -11.76
N GLY A 158 -16.90 6.22 -10.87
CA GLY A 158 -17.60 4.98 -11.14
C GLY A 158 -16.90 4.06 -12.15
N LYS A 159 -15.60 4.27 -12.42
CA LYS A 159 -14.79 3.37 -13.26
C LYS A 159 -14.47 2.06 -12.56
N LEU A 160 -14.25 2.13 -11.26
CA LEU A 160 -14.15 1.00 -10.36
C LEU A 160 -15.24 1.13 -9.31
N ILE A 161 -15.68 0.00 -8.78
CA ILE A 161 -16.60 -0.08 -7.64
C ILE A 161 -15.95 -0.98 -6.57
N GLU A 162 -16.24 -0.70 -5.32
CA GLU A 162 -15.84 -1.55 -4.21
C GLU A 162 -16.71 -2.81 -4.16
N ILE A 163 -16.08 -3.93 -3.85
CA ILE A 163 -16.80 -5.17 -3.55
C ILE A 163 -17.21 -5.11 -2.08
N PRO A 164 -18.50 -5.21 -1.75
CA PRO A 164 -18.95 -5.24 -0.37
C PRO A 164 -18.35 -6.44 0.37
N LEU A 165 -17.90 -6.21 1.60
CA LEU A 165 -17.38 -7.24 2.47
C LEU A 165 -18.29 -7.35 3.70
N GLU A 166 -18.61 -8.57 4.13
CA GLU A 166 -19.36 -8.80 5.37
C GLU A 166 -18.55 -8.29 6.58
N LEU A 167 -17.25 -8.55 6.60
CA LEU A 167 -16.32 -8.04 7.60
C LEU A 167 -15.28 -7.15 6.91
N PRO A 168 -15.08 -5.90 7.34
CA PRO A 168 -14.12 -5.01 6.74
C PRO A 168 -12.68 -5.51 7.00
N ILE A 169 -11.78 -5.27 6.04
CA ILE A 169 -10.35 -5.51 6.24
C ILE A 169 -9.85 -4.47 7.26
N PRO A 170 -9.21 -4.89 8.38
CA PRO A 170 -8.66 -3.95 9.35
C PRO A 170 -7.64 -3.01 8.71
N THR A 171 -7.57 -1.78 9.18
CA THR A 171 -6.59 -0.81 8.67
C THR A 171 -5.18 -1.11 9.17
N ARG A 172 -4.16 -0.68 8.42
CA ARG A 172 -2.75 -0.86 8.78
C ARG A 172 -2.05 0.47 8.93
N GLU A 173 -1.22 0.60 9.98
CA GLU A 173 -0.39 1.79 10.18
C GLU A 173 0.71 1.87 9.12
N VAL A 174 0.96 3.09 8.61
CA VAL A 174 2.09 3.41 7.75
C VAL A 174 2.86 4.59 8.34
N GLY A 175 4.17 4.58 8.20
CA GLY A 175 4.99 5.64 8.77
C GLY A 175 6.45 5.55 8.37
N PHE A 176 7.20 6.56 8.81
CA PHE A 176 8.65 6.57 8.67
C PHE A 176 9.31 5.77 9.78
N ALA A 177 10.28 4.93 9.37
CA ALA A 177 11.09 4.12 10.26
C ALA A 177 12.56 4.48 10.13
N TYR A 178 13.28 4.60 11.23
CA TYR A 178 14.72 4.83 11.28
C TYR A 178 15.32 4.24 12.56
N LYS A 179 16.65 4.07 12.57
CA LYS A 179 17.32 3.39 13.69
C LYS A 179 17.37 4.30 14.91
N ASP A 180 16.92 3.79 16.05
CA ASP A 180 16.87 4.54 17.32
C ASP A 180 18.25 4.76 17.95
N THR A 181 19.19 3.86 17.64
CA THR A 181 20.53 3.82 18.28
C THR A 181 21.60 4.68 17.60
N VAL A 182 21.28 5.26 16.43
CA VAL A 182 22.23 6.07 15.64
C VAL A 182 21.79 7.53 15.67
N LYS A 183 22.72 8.43 16.03
CA LYS A 183 22.42 9.87 15.94
C LYS A 183 22.12 10.23 14.48
N PRO A 184 20.97 10.82 14.16
CA PRO A 184 20.62 11.22 12.81
C PRO A 184 21.65 12.17 12.19
N SER A 185 21.88 12.06 10.90
CA SER A 185 22.61 13.08 10.16
C SER A 185 21.80 14.39 10.14
N LYS A 186 22.47 15.53 9.93
CA LYS A 186 21.76 16.82 9.80
C LYS A 186 20.72 16.82 8.67
N ALA A 187 20.96 16.09 7.58
CA ALA A 187 20.02 15.95 6.50
C ALA A 187 18.78 15.13 6.93
N LEU A 188 18.99 14.05 7.68
CA LEU A 188 17.90 13.26 8.23
C LEU A 188 17.10 14.03 9.28
N GLU A 189 17.77 14.75 10.20
CA GLU A 189 17.11 15.63 11.17
C GLU A 189 16.21 16.66 10.44
N CYS A 190 16.73 17.32 9.41
CA CYS A 190 15.98 18.26 8.60
C CYS A 190 14.74 17.65 7.94
N PHE A 191 14.85 16.41 7.41
CA PHE A 191 13.70 15.70 6.83
C PHE A 191 12.68 15.28 7.89
N ILE A 192 13.14 14.83 9.08
CA ILE A 192 12.26 14.48 10.20
C ILE A 192 11.45 15.70 10.67
N ASP A 193 12.11 16.84 10.86
CA ASP A 193 11.43 18.08 11.26
C ASP A 193 10.44 18.53 10.19
N PHE A 194 10.80 18.40 8.92
CA PHE A 194 9.94 18.74 7.80
C PHE A 194 8.66 17.90 7.78
N TYR A 195 8.73 16.57 7.74
CA TYR A 195 7.52 15.77 7.63
C TYR A 195 6.63 15.79 8.88
N LYS A 196 7.17 16.12 10.05
CA LYS A 196 6.39 16.31 11.27
C LYS A 196 5.58 17.61 11.28
N SER A 197 5.99 18.57 10.47
CA SER A 197 5.33 19.90 10.36
C SER A 197 4.53 20.08 9.07
N TYR A 198 4.68 19.18 8.11
CA TYR A 198 4.08 19.26 6.78
C TYR A 198 3.00 18.21 6.59
N GLU A 199 1.79 18.65 6.26
CA GLU A 199 0.70 17.78 5.81
C GLU A 199 0.55 17.95 4.29
N PRO A 200 0.78 16.88 3.49
CA PRO A 200 0.52 16.94 2.06
C PRO A 200 -0.95 17.27 1.81
N SER A 201 -1.22 18.19 0.88
CA SER A 201 -2.58 18.43 0.41
C SER A 201 -3.12 17.18 -0.31
N ASP A 202 -4.40 16.85 -0.13
CA ASP A 202 -5.10 15.70 -0.74
C ASP A 202 -5.20 15.76 -2.29
N GLU A 203 -4.47 16.66 -2.95
CA GLU A 203 -4.44 16.84 -4.39
C GLU A 203 -3.34 15.97 -5.04
N VAL A 204 -3.53 14.66 -5.11
CA VAL A 204 -2.76 13.79 -6.01
C VAL A 204 -3.69 12.95 -6.89
#